data_32e63db04c3e4cba92f1b1d0c7700203
#
_entry.id   32e63db04c3e4cba92f1b1d0c7700203
#
_cell.length_a   1.000
_cell.length_b   1.000
_cell.length_c   1.000
_cell.angle_alpha   90.00
_cell.angle_beta   90.00
_cell.angle_gamma   90.00
#
_symmetry.space_group_name_H-M   'P 1'
#
loop_
_entity.id
_entity.type
_entity.pdbx_description
1 polymer ?
#
loop_
_entity_poly.entity_id
_entity_poly.type
_entity_poly.pdbx_seq_one_letter_code
_entity_poly.pdbx_strand_id
1 'polypeptide(L)'
;GMEGIKEGRPRNNGTPTVPTEAMKNGDFSALLNVSSSFQIYNPWTRRPAAGGRFQSDPFPDNIIPASLFNPVAKKVLDTYYPKPLQAGNPDGTNNYLRPELMETADYLSNTIRVDHNITENNRMFFRVSWYDRDSWYNDYFDNAATGQSFWFIARSAVVDDVWTLSPTVVLNARYGYNRFIRRQDGNPLGNGFDLTSIGFPASYNNAISPDIRRFPRFDITGYQGTGFGGENRPNDTHNVTAVLTKIFSRHSLKAGMEFRAYRETSVFFGNEQTGRFIFDATYTRGPLDNSPVAPNSLGQSVAAFLLGIPTGSSYAAVRDSYAEQSVSWSWFVQDDWKVSSRLTLNLGLRWEWDGPLTERFNRSVRRFDASYTQPFEEAARAVYANNPTPEVPVSEFTTRGGLTFAGVNGEPRSLYETPRNNFMPRFGFAYQIDPKTVMRGGYGIFFGFLGQRRGDVIQTGFSRNTPFIPTLDGYTFIRTLSDPFPEGLLMPVGAADGYQTYVGNSVSFFNEKPLRPYMQRWQLGFQRTIGAGYVAELNYVGNRGTHIEISQNFNATPLEYLSHSLLRDNERINYLTQNLPNPFLGLMPPGAVSAFTGANMARERLLRPFPHFDAVNASRFDGYSWYH
;
A
#
# COMPACT_ATOMS: atom_id res chain seq x y z
N GLY A 1 12.24 33.80 -8.46
CA GLY A 1 11.97 33.06 -9.70
C GLY A 1 10.55 32.57 -9.71
N MET A 2 9.98 32.55 -10.89
CA MET A 2 8.64 32.01 -11.16
C MET A 2 8.74 31.08 -12.35
N GLU A 3 8.12 29.91 -12.26
CA GLU A 3 8.01 28.92 -13.33
C GLU A 3 6.62 28.33 -13.32
N GLY A 4 6.03 28.15 -14.49
CA GLY A 4 4.73 27.51 -14.64
C GLY A 4 4.61 26.80 -15.98
N ILE A 5 3.92 25.67 -15.98
CA ILE A 5 3.56 24.93 -17.20
C ILE A 5 2.09 24.58 -17.13
N LYS A 6 1.43 24.70 -18.28
CA LYS A 6 0.14 24.10 -18.55
C LYS A 6 0.35 23.01 -19.59
N GLU A 7 0.06 21.78 -19.22
CA GLU A 7 0.26 20.62 -20.07
C GLU A 7 -1.07 19.90 -20.29
N GLY A 8 -1.39 19.64 -21.55
CA GLY A 8 -2.46 18.73 -21.94
C GLY A 8 -1.87 17.64 -22.83
N ARG A 9 -2.14 16.39 -22.50
CA ARG A 9 -1.70 15.23 -23.31
C ARG A 9 -2.90 14.44 -23.76
N PRO A 10 -2.98 14.07 -25.07
CA PRO A 10 -3.96 13.06 -25.47
C PRO A 10 -3.67 11.76 -24.71
N ARG A 11 -4.69 11.13 -24.22
CA ARG A 11 -4.54 9.86 -23.54
C ARG A 11 -4.25 8.73 -24.51
N ASN A 12 -3.21 7.95 -24.25
CA ASN A 12 -2.74 6.86 -25.12
C ASN A 12 -2.93 5.46 -24.51
N ASN A 13 -3.86 5.26 -23.58
CA ASN A 13 -4.00 4.03 -22.80
C ASN A 13 -5.14 3.13 -23.30
N GLY A 14 -5.13 2.76 -24.58
CA GLY A 14 -6.09 1.81 -25.14
C GLY A 14 -7.51 2.39 -25.26
N THR A 15 -8.40 1.59 -25.80
CA THR A 15 -9.81 1.94 -25.95
C THR A 15 -10.61 1.27 -24.83
N PRO A 16 -11.25 2.03 -23.93
CA PRO A 16 -12.15 1.45 -22.92
C PRO A 16 -13.28 0.64 -23.56
N THR A 17 -13.80 -0.30 -22.78
CA THR A 17 -14.98 -1.08 -23.12
C THR A 17 -16.13 -0.65 -22.20
N VAL A 18 -17.28 -0.33 -22.78
CA VAL A 18 -18.52 -0.07 -22.04
C VAL A 18 -19.60 -1.06 -22.47
N PRO A 19 -20.58 -1.37 -21.59
CA PRO A 19 -21.72 -2.22 -21.96
C PRO A 19 -22.48 -1.63 -23.16
N THR A 20 -22.84 -2.48 -24.12
CA THR A 20 -23.68 -2.05 -25.26
C THR A 20 -25.11 -1.74 -24.80
N GLU A 21 -25.87 -1.01 -25.60
CA GLU A 21 -27.28 -0.71 -25.29
C GLU A 21 -28.11 -2.00 -25.16
N ALA A 22 -27.82 -3.02 -25.99
CA ALA A 22 -28.43 -4.34 -25.87
C ALA A 22 -28.15 -4.97 -24.49
N MET A 23 -26.87 -5.01 -24.06
CA MET A 23 -26.46 -5.55 -22.77
C MET A 23 -27.10 -4.79 -21.60
N LYS A 24 -27.20 -3.46 -21.66
CA LYS A 24 -27.88 -2.66 -20.63
C LYS A 24 -29.37 -3.02 -20.50
N ASN A 25 -29.96 -3.55 -21.56
CA ASN A 25 -31.34 -4.01 -21.61
C ASN A 25 -31.49 -5.54 -21.50
N GLY A 26 -30.42 -6.22 -21.07
CA GLY A 26 -30.43 -7.66 -20.77
C GLY A 26 -30.25 -8.57 -21.99
N ASP A 27 -30.03 -8.03 -23.18
CA ASP A 27 -29.84 -8.82 -24.41
C ASP A 27 -28.34 -9.02 -24.67
N PHE A 28 -27.88 -10.26 -24.49
CA PHE A 28 -26.53 -10.73 -24.75
C PHE A 28 -26.47 -11.72 -25.92
N SER A 29 -27.55 -11.86 -26.69
CA SER A 29 -27.70 -12.86 -27.76
C SER A 29 -26.60 -12.77 -28.82
N ALA A 30 -26.19 -11.54 -29.19
CA ALA A 30 -25.13 -11.29 -30.15
C ALA A 30 -23.79 -11.95 -29.79
N LEU A 31 -23.47 -12.11 -28.51
CA LEU A 31 -22.23 -12.75 -28.04
C LEU A 31 -22.16 -14.24 -28.36
N LEU A 32 -23.31 -14.94 -28.47
CA LEU A 32 -23.35 -16.35 -28.87
C LEU A 32 -22.88 -16.58 -30.31
N ASN A 33 -22.95 -15.57 -31.16
CA ASN A 33 -22.39 -15.63 -32.53
C ASN A 33 -20.85 -15.64 -32.52
N VAL A 34 -20.23 -15.17 -31.43
CA VAL A 34 -18.77 -15.15 -31.26
C VAL A 34 -18.29 -16.49 -30.72
N SER A 35 -18.90 -16.97 -29.63
CA SER A 35 -18.60 -18.26 -29.01
C SER A 35 -19.69 -18.67 -28.02
N SER A 36 -19.93 -19.98 -27.91
CA SER A 36 -20.81 -20.56 -26.87
C SER A 36 -20.29 -20.29 -25.44
N SER A 37 -19.02 -19.95 -25.26
CA SER A 37 -18.46 -19.62 -23.94
C SER A 37 -19.04 -18.32 -23.35
N PHE A 38 -19.71 -17.50 -24.16
CA PHE A 38 -20.41 -16.29 -23.71
C PHE A 38 -21.84 -16.57 -23.21
N GLN A 39 -22.28 -17.82 -23.14
CA GLN A 39 -23.59 -18.17 -22.56
C GLN A 39 -23.66 -17.68 -21.12
N ILE A 40 -24.74 -16.99 -20.79
CA ILE A 40 -25.05 -16.52 -19.45
C ILE A 40 -26.00 -17.49 -18.78
N TYR A 41 -25.69 -17.85 -17.55
CA TYR A 41 -26.47 -18.78 -16.74
C TYR A 41 -27.21 -18.04 -15.64
N ASN A 42 -28.41 -18.50 -15.33
CA ASN A 42 -29.29 -17.88 -14.36
C ASN A 42 -28.88 -18.28 -12.93
N PRO A 43 -28.34 -17.35 -12.12
CA PRO A 43 -27.92 -17.67 -10.76
C PRO A 43 -29.07 -18.09 -9.84
N TRP A 44 -30.30 -17.70 -10.14
CA TRP A 44 -31.47 -18.04 -9.34
C TRP A 44 -31.91 -19.49 -9.53
N THR A 45 -31.39 -20.20 -10.54
CA THR A 45 -31.59 -21.64 -10.76
C THR A 45 -30.46 -22.49 -10.17
N ARG A 46 -29.53 -21.84 -9.48
CA ARG A 46 -28.34 -22.51 -8.94
C ARG A 46 -28.71 -23.54 -7.89
N ARG A 47 -28.14 -24.73 -8.00
CA ARG A 47 -28.41 -25.89 -7.15
C ARG A 47 -27.19 -26.79 -7.00
N PRO A 48 -27.11 -27.60 -5.93
CA PRO A 48 -26.04 -28.57 -5.76
C PRO A 48 -25.95 -29.56 -6.93
N ALA A 49 -24.72 -29.92 -7.28
CA ALA A 49 -24.38 -30.89 -8.31
C ALA A 49 -23.34 -31.89 -7.79
N ALA A 50 -23.06 -32.94 -8.57
CA ALA A 50 -22.09 -33.95 -8.21
C ALA A 50 -20.71 -33.38 -7.94
N GLY A 51 -19.94 -34.00 -7.04
CA GLY A 51 -18.58 -33.58 -6.70
C GLY A 51 -18.50 -32.30 -5.90
N GLY A 52 -19.56 -31.94 -5.15
CA GLY A 52 -19.59 -30.71 -4.35
C GLY A 52 -19.62 -29.42 -5.20
N ARG A 53 -20.05 -29.54 -6.45
CA ARG A 53 -20.19 -28.43 -7.40
C ARG A 53 -21.60 -27.85 -7.33
N PHE A 54 -21.81 -26.74 -8.04
CA PHE A 54 -23.09 -26.11 -8.25
C PHE A 54 -23.37 -26.02 -9.76
N GLN A 55 -24.61 -26.19 -10.14
CA GLN A 55 -25.06 -26.03 -11.53
C GLN A 55 -26.18 -25.01 -11.62
N SER A 56 -26.24 -24.33 -12.79
CA SER A 56 -27.27 -23.33 -13.13
C SER A 56 -27.80 -23.58 -14.53
N ASP A 57 -29.03 -23.16 -14.81
CA ASP A 57 -29.62 -23.25 -16.12
C ASP A 57 -29.27 -22.00 -16.96
N PRO A 58 -29.10 -22.14 -18.29
CA PRO A 58 -28.82 -20.99 -19.13
C PRO A 58 -30.06 -20.08 -19.26
N PHE A 59 -29.82 -18.78 -19.43
CA PHE A 59 -30.89 -17.88 -19.90
C PHE A 59 -31.22 -18.24 -21.35
N PRO A 60 -32.53 -18.44 -21.68
CA PRO A 60 -32.97 -18.68 -23.05
C PRO A 60 -32.50 -17.52 -23.95
N ASP A 61 -32.00 -17.86 -25.15
CA ASP A 61 -31.49 -16.91 -26.14
C ASP A 61 -30.45 -15.91 -25.61
N ASN A 62 -29.85 -16.23 -24.46
CA ASN A 62 -28.92 -15.34 -23.77
C ASN A 62 -29.55 -13.97 -23.37
N ILE A 63 -30.85 -13.97 -23.07
CA ILE A 63 -31.63 -12.78 -22.71
C ILE A 63 -32.06 -12.86 -21.24
N ILE A 64 -31.73 -11.82 -20.46
CA ILE A 64 -32.15 -11.67 -19.07
C ILE A 64 -33.48 -10.92 -19.04
N PRO A 65 -34.54 -11.50 -18.45
CA PRO A 65 -35.83 -10.81 -18.33
C PRO A 65 -35.71 -9.52 -17.47
N ALA A 66 -36.36 -8.45 -17.88
CA ALA A 66 -36.33 -7.15 -17.18
C ALA A 66 -36.80 -7.23 -15.72
N SER A 67 -37.66 -8.21 -15.39
CA SER A 67 -38.13 -8.45 -14.01
C SER A 67 -37.02 -8.90 -13.05
N LEU A 68 -35.87 -9.35 -13.59
CA LEU A 68 -34.72 -9.75 -12.78
C LEU A 68 -33.67 -8.65 -12.62
N PHE A 69 -33.86 -7.50 -13.25
CA PHE A 69 -32.89 -6.40 -13.16
C PHE A 69 -32.86 -5.82 -11.74
N ASN A 70 -31.66 -5.69 -11.23
CA ASN A 70 -31.44 -4.97 -9.99
C ASN A 70 -31.62 -3.47 -10.23
N PRO A 71 -32.44 -2.77 -9.43
CA PRO A 71 -32.75 -1.36 -9.66
C PRO A 71 -31.52 -0.43 -9.53
N VAL A 72 -30.59 -0.74 -8.61
CA VAL A 72 -29.34 0.03 -8.46
C VAL A 72 -28.45 -0.14 -9.69
N ALA A 73 -28.23 -1.37 -10.11
CA ALA A 73 -27.42 -1.66 -11.30
C ALA A 73 -27.99 -1.05 -12.55
N LYS A 74 -29.30 -1.20 -12.77
CA LYS A 74 -29.99 -0.59 -13.93
C LYS A 74 -29.88 0.93 -13.93
N LYS A 75 -30.09 1.57 -12.76
CA LYS A 75 -29.96 3.03 -12.61
C LYS A 75 -28.54 3.49 -12.91
N VAL A 76 -27.51 2.76 -12.44
CA VAL A 76 -26.10 3.08 -12.72
C VAL A 76 -25.78 2.93 -14.20
N LEU A 77 -26.22 1.84 -14.85
CA LEU A 77 -26.01 1.62 -16.29
C LEU A 77 -26.66 2.71 -17.15
N ASP A 78 -27.89 3.10 -16.82
CA ASP A 78 -28.63 4.06 -17.61
C ASP A 78 -28.15 5.51 -17.41
N THR A 79 -27.68 5.84 -16.22
CA THR A 79 -27.36 7.24 -15.86
C THR A 79 -25.88 7.56 -16.04
N TYR A 80 -24.99 6.61 -15.72
CA TYR A 80 -23.56 6.88 -15.61
C TYR A 80 -22.70 6.19 -16.67
N TYR A 81 -23.16 5.06 -17.24
CA TYR A 81 -22.45 4.42 -18.33
C TYR A 81 -22.89 5.02 -19.68
N PRO A 82 -21.95 5.61 -20.45
CA PRO A 82 -22.26 6.17 -21.76
C PRO A 82 -22.62 5.07 -22.76
N LYS A 83 -23.18 5.48 -23.90
CA LYS A 83 -23.33 4.60 -25.05
C LYS A 83 -21.99 4.35 -25.72
N PRO A 84 -21.76 3.17 -26.33
CA PRO A 84 -20.62 2.98 -27.21
C PRO A 84 -20.48 4.10 -28.26
N LEU A 85 -19.25 4.52 -28.50
CA LEU A 85 -18.96 5.54 -29.55
C LEU A 85 -18.61 4.91 -30.90
N GLN A 86 -18.32 3.61 -30.89
CA GLN A 86 -17.98 2.83 -32.08
C GLN A 86 -18.42 1.37 -31.91
N ALA A 87 -18.44 0.61 -33.00
CA ALA A 87 -18.84 -0.79 -32.98
C ALA A 87 -17.92 -1.66 -32.10
N GLY A 88 -16.62 -1.37 -32.06
CA GLY A 88 -15.64 -2.19 -31.37
C GLY A 88 -15.37 -3.51 -32.10
N ASN A 89 -14.87 -4.48 -31.32
CA ASN A 89 -14.63 -5.85 -31.74
C ASN A 89 -15.94 -6.67 -31.77
N PRO A 90 -15.98 -7.85 -32.43
CA PRO A 90 -17.18 -8.67 -32.47
C PRO A 90 -17.72 -9.08 -31.09
N ASP A 91 -16.87 -9.16 -30.08
CA ASP A 91 -17.23 -9.44 -28.68
C ASP A 91 -17.66 -8.19 -27.89
N GLY A 92 -17.78 -7.04 -28.56
CA GLY A 92 -18.18 -5.76 -27.98
C GLY A 92 -17.07 -5.04 -27.23
N THR A 93 -15.81 -5.49 -27.27
CA THR A 93 -14.69 -4.79 -26.65
C THR A 93 -14.18 -3.62 -27.50
N ASN A 94 -13.41 -2.71 -26.87
CA ASN A 94 -12.79 -1.55 -27.53
C ASN A 94 -13.83 -0.65 -28.24
N ASN A 95 -14.99 -0.46 -27.64
CA ASN A 95 -16.13 0.22 -28.24
C ASN A 95 -16.30 1.68 -27.77
N TYR A 96 -15.37 2.21 -26.95
CA TYR A 96 -15.47 3.55 -26.37
C TYR A 96 -14.18 4.33 -26.53
N LEU A 97 -13.85 4.72 -27.75
CA LEU A 97 -12.68 5.55 -28.05
C LEU A 97 -13.03 7.05 -27.92
N ARG A 98 -12.30 7.74 -27.04
CA ARG A 98 -12.40 9.19 -26.85
C ARG A 98 -11.05 9.84 -27.17
N PRO A 99 -10.76 10.13 -28.46
CA PRO A 99 -9.49 10.73 -28.88
C PRO A 99 -9.31 12.16 -28.36
N GLU A 100 -10.41 12.86 -28.05
CA GLU A 100 -10.44 14.20 -27.47
C GLU A 100 -10.15 14.21 -25.96
N LEU A 101 -10.10 13.07 -25.31
CA LEU A 101 -9.86 13.00 -23.87
C LEU A 101 -8.42 13.41 -23.54
N MET A 102 -8.31 14.55 -22.88
CA MET A 102 -7.03 15.12 -22.46
C MET A 102 -6.78 14.85 -20.99
N GLU A 103 -5.58 14.40 -20.68
CA GLU A 103 -5.03 14.45 -19.33
C GLU A 103 -4.32 15.80 -19.15
N THR A 104 -4.60 16.49 -18.06
CA THR A 104 -3.99 17.78 -17.79
C THR A 104 -3.05 17.70 -16.60
N ALA A 105 -1.97 18.48 -16.65
CA ALA A 105 -1.06 18.63 -15.54
C ALA A 105 -0.52 20.07 -15.55
N ASP A 106 -1.12 20.90 -14.73
CA ASP A 106 -0.72 22.29 -14.59
C ASP A 106 0.12 22.46 -13.34
N TYR A 107 1.24 23.18 -13.41
CA TYR A 107 1.95 23.55 -12.21
C TYR A 107 2.43 25.00 -12.22
N LEU A 108 2.56 25.54 -11.00
CA LEU A 108 3.13 26.84 -10.74
C LEU A 108 4.13 26.72 -9.59
N SER A 109 5.36 27.20 -9.82
CA SER A 109 6.41 27.24 -8.82
C SER A 109 6.94 28.66 -8.69
N ASN A 110 7.05 29.14 -7.46
CA ASN A 110 7.60 30.46 -7.16
C ASN A 110 8.63 30.34 -6.04
N THR A 111 9.69 31.15 -6.14
CA THR A 111 10.71 31.27 -5.11
C THR A 111 11.11 32.73 -4.95
N ILE A 112 11.08 33.19 -3.69
CA ILE A 112 11.60 34.50 -3.28
C ILE A 112 12.76 34.22 -2.33
N ARG A 113 13.88 34.94 -2.56
CA ARG A 113 15.05 34.92 -1.70
C ARG A 113 15.47 36.34 -1.43
N VAL A 114 15.78 36.59 -0.18
CA VAL A 114 16.35 37.87 0.29
C VAL A 114 17.66 37.55 1.00
N ASP A 115 18.74 38.15 0.56
CA ASP A 115 20.06 38.08 1.18
C ASP A 115 20.34 39.41 1.89
N HIS A 116 20.84 39.34 3.12
CA HIS A 116 21.14 40.50 3.93
C HIS A 116 22.50 40.34 4.64
N ASN A 117 23.37 41.29 4.45
CA ASN A 117 24.60 41.40 5.22
C ASN A 117 24.30 42.21 6.48
N ILE A 118 24.19 41.53 7.62
CA ILE A 118 23.92 42.16 8.92
C ILE A 118 25.14 42.97 9.34
N THR A 119 26.35 42.42 9.15
CA THR A 119 27.64 43.05 9.32
C THR A 119 28.60 42.55 8.22
N GLU A 120 29.83 43.07 8.18
CA GLU A 120 30.87 42.53 7.28
C GLU A 120 31.19 41.06 7.52
N ASN A 121 30.96 40.57 8.75
CA ASN A 121 31.25 39.21 9.17
C ASN A 121 30.01 38.31 9.36
N ASN A 122 28.82 38.88 9.15
CA ASN A 122 27.57 38.14 9.31
C ASN A 122 26.64 38.32 8.10
N ARG A 123 26.30 37.23 7.47
CA ARG A 123 25.40 37.21 6.31
C ARG A 123 24.27 36.22 6.54
N MET A 124 23.06 36.69 6.36
CA MET A 124 21.86 35.90 6.45
C MET A 124 21.10 35.87 5.11
N PHE A 125 20.43 34.76 4.80
CA PHE A 125 19.39 34.80 3.81
C PHE A 125 18.09 34.18 4.34
N PHE A 126 16.99 34.67 3.78
CA PHE A 126 15.68 34.12 3.93
C PHE A 126 15.15 33.66 2.54
N ARG A 127 14.60 32.48 2.45
CA ARG A 127 13.97 31.96 1.23
C ARG A 127 12.63 31.35 1.54
N VAL A 128 11.61 31.70 0.75
CA VAL A 128 10.32 31.03 0.71
C VAL A 128 10.08 30.49 -0.70
N SER A 129 9.49 29.32 -0.77
CA SER A 129 9.07 28.72 -2.04
C SER A 129 7.70 28.08 -1.89
N TRP A 130 6.91 28.20 -2.94
CA TRP A 130 5.65 27.49 -3.04
C TRP A 130 5.50 26.87 -4.43
N TYR A 131 4.96 25.69 -4.45
CA TYR A 131 4.71 24.88 -5.62
C TYR A 131 3.32 24.29 -5.51
N ASP A 132 2.54 24.46 -6.56
CA ASP A 132 1.22 23.89 -6.71
C ASP A 132 1.18 23.16 -8.06
N ARG A 133 0.80 21.90 -8.03
CA ARG A 133 0.52 21.11 -9.22
C ARG A 133 -0.86 20.49 -9.10
N ASP A 134 -1.67 20.69 -10.11
CA ASP A 134 -2.97 20.05 -10.30
C ASP A 134 -2.92 19.17 -11.54
N SER A 135 -3.48 17.98 -11.45
CA SER A 135 -3.51 17.03 -12.56
C SER A 135 -4.85 16.32 -12.61
N TRP A 136 -5.40 16.19 -13.80
CA TRP A 136 -6.68 15.57 -14.07
C TRP A 136 -6.51 14.39 -15.01
N TYR A 137 -7.04 13.23 -14.65
CA TYR A 137 -6.87 11.97 -15.37
C TYR A 137 -8.16 11.16 -15.41
N ASN A 138 -8.27 10.26 -16.36
CA ASN A 138 -9.22 9.15 -16.38
C ASN A 138 -10.70 9.56 -16.38
N ASP A 139 -11.03 10.75 -16.86
CA ASP A 139 -12.43 11.21 -16.94
C ASP A 139 -13.11 10.69 -18.21
N TYR A 140 -13.30 9.36 -18.25
CA TYR A 140 -13.83 8.69 -19.43
C TYR A 140 -15.27 9.06 -19.75
N PHE A 141 -16.10 9.23 -18.69
CA PHE A 141 -17.55 9.34 -18.81
C PHE A 141 -18.06 10.77 -18.65
N ASP A 142 -17.18 11.69 -18.26
CA ASP A 142 -17.52 13.09 -18.02
C ASP A 142 -18.68 13.25 -17.01
N ASN A 143 -18.61 12.47 -15.92
CA ASN A 143 -19.60 12.48 -14.85
C ASN A 143 -19.02 11.99 -13.52
N ALA A 144 -19.83 11.92 -12.46
CA ALA A 144 -19.38 11.52 -11.11
C ALA A 144 -18.72 10.15 -11.01
N ALA A 145 -18.93 9.26 -12.00
CA ALA A 145 -18.48 7.87 -11.93
C ALA A 145 -17.01 7.68 -12.34
N THR A 146 -16.42 8.59 -13.12
CA THR A 146 -15.03 8.52 -13.56
C THR A 146 -14.33 9.86 -13.40
N GLY A 147 -13.00 9.86 -13.45
CA GLY A 147 -12.17 11.04 -13.24
C GLY A 147 -11.37 10.95 -11.96
N GLN A 148 -10.13 11.42 -12.02
CA GLN A 148 -9.18 11.43 -10.90
C GLN A 148 -8.41 12.74 -10.90
N SER A 149 -8.33 13.37 -9.73
CA SER A 149 -7.51 14.55 -9.51
C SER A 149 -6.36 14.26 -8.57
N PHE A 150 -5.21 14.84 -8.88
CA PHE A 150 -4.01 14.75 -8.07
C PHE A 150 -3.46 16.15 -7.82
N TRP A 151 -3.33 16.51 -6.54
CA TRP A 151 -2.69 17.75 -6.12
C TRP A 151 -1.39 17.44 -5.40
N PHE A 152 -0.34 18.14 -5.84
CA PHE A 152 0.93 18.18 -5.15
C PHE A 152 1.20 19.62 -4.76
N ILE A 153 1.18 19.88 -3.45
CA ILE A 153 1.35 21.21 -2.88
C ILE A 153 2.63 21.19 -2.04
N ALA A 154 3.60 22.05 -2.36
CA ALA A 154 4.77 22.22 -1.51
C ALA A 154 4.89 23.66 -1.03
N ARG A 155 5.21 23.82 0.25
CA ARG A 155 5.49 25.09 0.90
C ARG A 155 6.79 24.95 1.67
N SER A 156 7.77 25.80 1.41
CA SER A 156 9.02 25.74 2.13
C SER A 156 9.50 27.13 2.55
N ALA A 157 10.13 27.17 3.71
CA ALA A 157 10.81 28.35 4.22
C ALA A 157 12.18 27.94 4.77
N VAL A 158 13.20 28.76 4.50
CA VAL A 158 14.57 28.53 4.99
C VAL A 158 15.10 29.84 5.49
N VAL A 159 15.70 29.82 6.68
CA VAL A 159 16.58 30.88 7.21
C VAL A 159 17.96 30.24 7.34
N ASP A 160 18.97 30.92 6.83
CA ASP A 160 20.38 30.51 6.88
C ASP A 160 21.24 31.70 7.31
N ASP A 161 22.05 31.50 8.32
CA ASP A 161 22.90 32.49 8.90
C ASP A 161 24.35 31.98 8.90
N VAL A 162 25.26 32.80 8.35
CA VAL A 162 26.68 32.50 8.23
C VAL A 162 27.47 33.58 8.95
N TRP A 163 28.19 33.20 10.00
CA TRP A 163 29.09 34.07 10.76
C TRP A 163 30.55 33.71 10.52
N THR A 164 31.32 34.66 10.03
CA THR A 164 32.78 34.62 10.00
C THR A 164 33.29 35.11 11.35
N LEU A 165 33.46 34.20 12.32
CA LEU A 165 33.87 34.48 13.68
C LEU A 165 35.34 34.93 13.75
N SER A 166 36.16 34.48 12.79
CA SER A 166 37.53 34.91 12.56
C SER A 166 37.95 34.54 11.12
N PRO A 167 39.11 34.99 10.63
CA PRO A 167 39.60 34.63 9.29
C PRO A 167 39.71 33.09 9.05
N THR A 168 39.68 32.31 10.12
CA THR A 168 39.81 30.85 10.05
C THR A 168 38.63 30.08 10.65
N VAL A 169 37.59 30.78 11.16
CA VAL A 169 36.44 30.16 11.82
C VAL A 169 35.14 30.67 11.22
N VAL A 170 34.33 29.80 10.72
CA VAL A 170 32.99 30.10 10.18
C VAL A 170 31.96 29.23 10.88
N LEU A 171 30.88 29.82 11.37
CA LEU A 171 29.70 29.17 11.87
C LEU A 171 28.57 29.36 10.86
N ASN A 172 27.92 28.27 10.47
CA ASN A 172 26.67 28.30 9.69
C ASN A 172 25.55 27.65 10.51
N ALA A 173 24.46 28.39 10.70
CA ALA A 173 23.23 27.89 11.33
C ALA A 173 22.06 28.03 10.35
N ARG A 174 21.27 26.98 10.24
CA ARG A 174 20.14 26.94 9.30
C ARG A 174 18.92 26.32 9.96
N TYR A 175 17.77 26.93 9.72
CA TYR A 175 16.46 26.33 9.94
C TYR A 175 15.72 26.22 8.61
N GLY A 176 15.17 25.04 8.34
CA GLY A 176 14.31 24.78 7.19
C GLY A 176 12.98 24.17 7.63
N TYR A 177 11.93 24.66 7.03
CA TYR A 177 10.60 24.07 7.10
C TYR A 177 10.15 23.67 5.69
N ASN A 178 9.58 22.47 5.57
CA ASN A 178 8.95 22.01 4.34
C ASN A 178 7.64 21.33 4.66
N ARG A 179 6.57 21.76 4.00
CA ARG A 179 5.28 21.09 3.98
C ARG A 179 5.01 20.58 2.58
N PHE A 180 4.78 19.29 2.47
CA PHE A 180 4.39 18.65 1.22
C PHE A 180 3.04 17.97 1.41
N ILE A 181 2.07 18.31 0.56
CA ILE A 181 0.74 17.70 0.57
C ILE A 181 0.58 16.92 -0.72
N ARG A 182 0.37 15.61 -0.59
CA ARG A 182 -0.15 14.78 -1.65
C ARG A 182 -1.63 14.56 -1.38
N ARG A 183 -2.46 15.04 -2.27
CA ARG A 183 -3.89 14.75 -2.26
C ARG A 183 -4.27 14.11 -3.59
N GLN A 184 -5.04 13.06 -3.53
CA GLN A 184 -5.71 12.48 -4.69
C GLN A 184 -7.18 12.29 -4.34
N ASP A 185 -8.05 12.45 -5.34
CA ASP A 185 -9.50 12.35 -5.17
C ASP A 185 -10.15 11.87 -6.46
N GLY A 186 -11.40 11.43 -6.38
CA GLY A 186 -12.25 11.17 -7.53
C GLY A 186 -12.72 12.45 -8.22
N ASN A 187 -13.68 12.29 -9.12
CA ASN A 187 -14.36 13.42 -9.75
C ASN A 187 -15.05 14.29 -8.70
N PRO A 188 -14.86 15.62 -8.71
CA PRO A 188 -15.54 16.53 -7.79
C PRO A 188 -17.07 16.41 -7.77
N LEU A 189 -17.69 16.01 -8.89
CA LEU A 189 -19.13 15.72 -8.98
C LEU A 189 -19.56 14.54 -8.09
N GLY A 190 -18.61 13.69 -7.69
CA GLY A 190 -18.83 12.58 -6.78
C GLY A 190 -18.61 12.93 -5.29
N ASN A 191 -18.21 14.17 -4.95
CA ASN A 191 -17.99 14.56 -3.58
C ASN A 191 -19.32 14.63 -2.80
N GLY A 192 -19.38 13.93 -1.65
CA GLY A 192 -20.62 13.85 -0.85
C GLY A 192 -21.74 13.07 -1.55
N PHE A 193 -21.42 12.22 -2.50
CA PHE A 193 -22.39 11.54 -3.36
C PHE A 193 -23.55 10.92 -2.55
N ASP A 194 -24.78 11.23 -2.93
CA ASP A 194 -25.96 10.65 -2.33
C ASP A 194 -26.23 9.25 -2.92
N LEU A 195 -25.93 8.22 -2.15
CA LEU A 195 -26.14 6.83 -2.56
C LEU A 195 -27.61 6.48 -2.80
N THR A 196 -28.55 7.20 -2.17
CA THR A 196 -29.99 6.96 -2.39
C THR A 196 -30.42 7.35 -3.79
N SER A 197 -29.70 8.29 -4.45
CA SER A 197 -29.96 8.72 -5.81
C SER A 197 -29.84 7.61 -6.84
N ILE A 198 -29.04 6.57 -6.53
CA ILE A 198 -28.90 5.38 -7.36
C ILE A 198 -29.62 4.16 -6.80
N GLY A 199 -30.38 4.32 -5.68
CA GLY A 199 -31.27 3.30 -5.14
C GLY A 199 -30.67 2.48 -3.98
N PHE A 200 -29.53 2.84 -3.43
CA PHE A 200 -29.07 2.23 -2.17
C PHE A 200 -29.94 2.67 -0.97
N PRO A 201 -30.00 1.86 0.11
CA PRO A 201 -30.75 2.20 1.31
C PRO A 201 -30.23 3.50 1.98
N ALA A 202 -31.16 4.28 2.56
CA ALA A 202 -30.81 5.46 3.33
C ALA A 202 -29.94 5.12 4.57
N SER A 203 -30.14 3.95 5.18
CA SER A 203 -29.31 3.44 6.27
C SER A 203 -27.84 3.33 5.87
N TYR A 204 -27.57 2.77 4.70
CA TYR A 204 -26.21 2.66 4.16
C TYR A 204 -25.61 4.03 3.83
N ASN A 205 -26.37 4.90 3.16
CA ASN A 205 -25.94 6.26 2.86
C ASN A 205 -25.56 7.04 4.13
N ASN A 206 -26.40 6.95 5.19
CA ASN A 206 -26.22 7.70 6.43
C ASN A 206 -25.12 7.12 7.35
N ALA A 207 -24.72 5.86 7.12
CA ALA A 207 -23.62 5.25 7.84
C ALA A 207 -22.24 5.83 7.43
N ILE A 208 -22.16 6.57 6.31
CA ILE A 208 -20.91 7.11 5.77
C ILE A 208 -20.98 8.64 5.80
N SER A 209 -19.99 9.30 6.44
CA SER A 209 -19.94 10.77 6.48
C SER A 209 -19.89 11.37 5.06
N PRO A 210 -20.64 12.45 4.79
CA PRO A 210 -20.61 13.14 3.50
C PRO A 210 -19.20 13.54 3.03
N ASP A 211 -18.32 13.92 3.97
CA ASP A 211 -16.95 14.36 3.65
C ASP A 211 -16.12 13.27 3.00
N ILE A 212 -16.39 12.00 3.32
CA ILE A 212 -15.66 10.84 2.79
C ILE A 212 -16.41 10.10 1.69
N ARG A 213 -17.72 10.35 1.50
CA ARG A 213 -18.49 9.71 0.42
C ARG A 213 -18.02 10.17 -0.94
N ARG A 214 -17.88 9.19 -1.85
CA ARG A 214 -17.62 9.37 -3.29
C ARG A 214 -18.53 8.46 -4.08
N PHE A 215 -18.54 8.58 -5.40
CA PHE A 215 -19.24 7.61 -6.23
C PHE A 215 -18.73 6.19 -5.94
N PRO A 216 -19.61 5.19 -5.75
CA PRO A 216 -19.22 3.81 -5.43
C PRO A 216 -18.35 3.20 -6.53
N ARG A 217 -17.47 2.29 -6.13
CA ARG A 217 -16.63 1.56 -7.06
C ARG A 217 -17.33 0.29 -7.53
N PHE A 218 -17.61 0.24 -8.83
CA PHE A 218 -18.08 -0.96 -9.51
C PHE A 218 -16.96 -1.46 -10.42
N ASP A 219 -16.33 -2.58 -10.03
CA ASP A 219 -15.33 -3.28 -10.82
C ASP A 219 -16.05 -4.37 -11.65
N ILE A 220 -16.38 -4.07 -12.90
CA ILE A 220 -17.01 -5.00 -13.84
C ILE A 220 -15.91 -5.56 -14.73
N THR A 221 -15.55 -6.83 -14.55
CA THR A 221 -14.41 -7.45 -15.25
C THR A 221 -14.57 -7.37 -16.77
N GLY A 222 -13.54 -6.86 -17.45
CA GLY A 222 -13.55 -6.65 -18.90
C GLY A 222 -14.15 -5.31 -19.35
N TYR A 223 -14.73 -4.52 -18.46
CA TYR A 223 -15.33 -3.22 -18.74
C TYR A 223 -14.70 -2.10 -17.92
N GLN A 224 -14.90 -0.85 -18.38
CA GLN A 224 -14.44 0.30 -17.63
C GLN A 224 -15.16 0.35 -16.27
N GLY A 225 -14.38 0.27 -15.21
CA GLY A 225 -14.88 0.41 -13.84
C GLY A 225 -15.20 1.86 -13.48
N THR A 226 -15.94 2.04 -12.40
CA THR A 226 -16.34 3.33 -11.86
C THR A 226 -15.74 3.56 -10.46
N GLY A 227 -15.91 4.79 -9.96
CA GLY A 227 -15.49 5.19 -8.63
C GLY A 227 -13.98 5.31 -8.49
N PHE A 228 -13.56 6.30 -7.77
CA PHE A 228 -12.18 6.47 -7.35
C PHE A 228 -12.18 7.02 -5.94
N GLY A 229 -11.36 6.43 -5.09
CA GLY A 229 -11.12 6.97 -3.78
C GLY A 229 -9.79 7.64 -3.70
N GLY A 230 -9.55 8.28 -2.57
CA GLY A 230 -8.35 9.05 -2.43
C GLY A 230 -7.82 9.11 -1.02
N GLU A 231 -6.83 9.96 -0.93
CA GLU A 231 -6.15 10.26 0.31
C GLU A 231 -5.67 11.71 0.33
N ASN A 232 -5.64 12.28 1.51
CA ASN A 232 -4.96 13.54 1.78
C ASN A 232 -3.82 13.28 2.77
N ARG A 233 -2.58 13.54 2.34
CA ARG A 233 -1.36 13.26 3.12
C ARG A 233 -0.48 14.50 3.21
N PRO A 234 -0.76 15.44 4.13
CA PRO A 234 0.20 16.47 4.50
C PRO A 234 1.38 15.85 5.26
N ASN A 235 2.58 16.21 4.82
CA ASN A 235 3.85 15.85 5.44
C ASN A 235 4.60 17.14 5.79
N ASP A 236 4.96 17.31 7.06
CA ASP A 236 5.71 18.44 7.57
C ASP A 236 7.11 17.99 8.01
N THR A 237 8.13 18.67 7.52
CA THR A 237 9.52 18.45 7.93
C THR A 237 10.12 19.73 8.48
N HIS A 238 10.64 19.66 9.71
CA HIS A 238 11.48 20.69 10.31
C HIS A 238 12.91 20.19 10.34
N ASN A 239 13.84 21.04 9.92
CA ASN A 239 15.27 20.74 9.93
C ASN A 239 16.04 21.88 10.55
N VAL A 240 16.88 21.58 11.55
CA VAL A 240 17.83 22.52 12.15
C VAL A 240 19.22 21.95 11.95
N THR A 241 20.13 22.75 11.40
CA THR A 241 21.56 22.40 11.25
C THR A 241 22.44 23.49 11.81
N ALA A 242 23.55 23.09 12.44
CA ALA A 242 24.61 23.98 12.81
C ALA A 242 25.95 23.34 12.46
N VAL A 243 26.81 24.09 11.76
CA VAL A 243 28.13 23.61 11.30
C VAL A 243 29.18 24.64 11.62
N LEU A 244 30.20 24.26 12.38
CA LEU A 244 31.41 25.03 12.64
C LEU A 244 32.53 24.52 11.74
N THR A 245 33.14 25.41 10.98
CA THR A 245 34.33 25.13 10.17
C THR A 245 35.52 25.87 10.75
N LYS A 246 36.63 25.16 10.98
CA LYS A 246 37.90 25.72 11.42
C LYS A 246 39.03 25.33 10.48
N ILE A 247 39.73 26.32 9.94
CA ILE A 247 40.92 26.11 9.10
C ILE A 247 42.15 26.43 9.94
N PHE A 248 43.11 25.51 10.01
CA PHE A 248 44.37 25.72 10.67
C PHE A 248 45.49 24.88 10.03
N SER A 249 46.55 25.55 9.61
CA SER A 249 47.69 24.92 8.94
C SER A 249 47.24 24.04 7.75
N ARG A 250 47.37 22.74 7.87
CA ARG A 250 47.05 21.74 6.84
C ARG A 250 45.71 21.08 7.03
N HIS A 251 44.92 21.51 8.00
CA HIS A 251 43.64 20.93 8.38
C HIS A 251 42.48 21.86 8.06
N SER A 252 41.38 21.28 7.58
CA SER A 252 40.07 21.93 7.49
C SER A 252 39.06 21.12 8.24
N LEU A 253 38.88 21.41 9.52
CA LEU A 253 38.01 20.72 10.43
C LEU A 253 36.58 21.26 10.34
N LYS A 254 35.60 20.39 10.19
CA LYS A 254 34.16 20.65 10.27
C LYS A 254 33.53 19.80 11.34
N ALA A 255 32.76 20.41 12.24
CA ALA A 255 31.93 19.71 13.21
C ALA A 255 30.51 20.28 13.14
N GLY A 256 29.53 19.44 13.26
CA GLY A 256 28.14 19.91 13.16
C GLY A 256 27.12 18.97 13.76
N MET A 257 25.93 19.51 13.90
CA MET A 257 24.74 18.78 14.33
C MET A 257 23.59 19.00 13.36
N GLU A 258 22.67 18.05 13.35
CA GLU A 258 21.42 18.16 12.62
C GLU A 258 20.29 17.54 13.46
N PHE A 259 19.19 18.27 13.56
CA PHE A 259 17.92 17.80 14.11
C PHE A 259 16.85 17.85 13.03
N ARG A 260 16.05 16.79 12.93
CA ARG A 260 14.87 16.75 12.04
C ARG A 260 13.66 16.27 12.81
N ALA A 261 12.51 16.85 12.53
CA ALA A 261 11.21 16.35 12.95
C ALA A 261 10.34 16.13 11.72
N TYR A 262 9.81 14.93 11.62
CA TYR A 262 8.91 14.51 10.54
C TYR A 262 7.53 14.29 11.10
N ARG A 263 6.51 14.78 10.42
CA ARG A 263 5.11 14.57 10.75
C ARG A 263 4.35 14.26 9.48
N GLU A 264 3.56 13.20 9.49
CA GLU A 264 2.64 12.88 8.40
C GLU A 264 1.25 12.64 8.96
N THR A 265 0.24 13.12 8.27
CA THR A 265 -1.15 12.80 8.55
C THR A 265 -1.72 12.07 7.34
N SER A 266 -2.51 11.02 7.56
CA SER A 266 -3.20 10.30 6.51
C SER A 266 -4.69 10.30 6.77
N VAL A 267 -5.44 10.85 5.82
CA VAL A 267 -6.92 10.82 5.79
C VAL A 267 -7.34 10.14 4.50
N PHE A 268 -8.22 9.17 4.61
CA PHE A 268 -8.72 8.40 3.47
C PHE A 268 -10.18 8.75 3.19
N PHE A 269 -10.55 8.71 1.92
CA PHE A 269 -11.92 8.91 1.46
C PHE A 269 -12.17 8.21 0.12
N GLY A 270 -13.43 7.95 -0.18
CA GLY A 270 -13.85 7.44 -1.49
C GLY A 270 -14.07 5.96 -1.58
N ASN A 271 -13.68 5.35 -2.67
CA ASN A 271 -14.15 4.11 -3.27
C ASN A 271 -14.41 2.94 -2.30
N GLU A 272 -13.44 2.58 -1.51
CA GLU A 272 -13.60 1.44 -0.59
C GLU A 272 -14.50 1.78 0.60
N GLN A 273 -14.51 3.04 1.03
CA GLN A 273 -15.37 3.50 2.12
C GLN A 273 -16.82 3.70 1.66
N THR A 274 -17.02 4.03 0.39
CA THR A 274 -18.36 4.13 -0.21
C THR A 274 -18.83 2.80 -0.83
N GLY A 275 -18.02 1.76 -0.71
CA GLY A 275 -18.25 0.42 -1.24
C GLY A 275 -17.47 0.14 -2.51
N ARG A 276 -16.87 -1.04 -2.53
CA ARG A 276 -16.24 -1.66 -3.70
C ARG A 276 -16.98 -2.94 -4.04
N PHE A 277 -17.64 -2.96 -5.18
CA PHE A 277 -18.45 -4.07 -5.65
C PHE A 277 -17.82 -4.67 -6.91
N ILE A 278 -17.49 -5.95 -6.86
CA ILE A 278 -16.76 -6.67 -7.90
C ILE A 278 -17.70 -7.63 -8.60
N PHE A 279 -17.76 -7.56 -9.93
CA PHE A 279 -18.60 -8.37 -10.79
C PHE A 279 -17.74 -9.10 -11.82
N ASP A 280 -17.86 -10.42 -11.83
CA ASP A 280 -17.22 -11.31 -12.79
C ASP A 280 -18.19 -12.45 -13.17
N ALA A 281 -17.68 -13.54 -13.73
CA ALA A 281 -18.48 -14.68 -14.13
C ALA A 281 -18.83 -15.65 -12.99
N THR A 282 -18.47 -15.38 -11.73
CA THR A 282 -18.60 -16.35 -10.61
C THR A 282 -20.00 -16.97 -10.51
N TYR A 283 -21.04 -16.16 -10.69
CA TYR A 283 -22.43 -16.60 -10.55
C TYR A 283 -23.20 -16.67 -11.88
N THR A 284 -22.61 -16.24 -12.99
CA THR A 284 -23.25 -16.20 -14.31
C THR A 284 -22.64 -17.14 -15.34
N ARG A 285 -21.59 -17.88 -14.95
CA ARG A 285 -21.04 -18.98 -15.76
C ARG A 285 -21.75 -20.29 -15.49
N GLY A 286 -21.65 -21.23 -16.45
CA GLY A 286 -22.26 -22.54 -16.33
C GLY A 286 -21.84 -23.49 -17.45
N PRO A 287 -22.47 -24.69 -17.53
CA PRO A 287 -23.53 -25.18 -16.61
C PRO A 287 -23.06 -25.40 -15.15
N LEU A 288 -21.77 -25.66 -14.92
CA LEU A 288 -21.18 -25.79 -13.58
C LEU A 288 -20.42 -24.55 -13.16
N ASP A 289 -20.29 -24.34 -11.85
CA ASP A 289 -19.57 -23.22 -11.23
C ASP A 289 -18.05 -23.21 -11.51
N ASN A 290 -17.50 -24.29 -12.07
CA ASN A 290 -16.12 -24.39 -12.58
C ASN A 290 -16.02 -24.51 -14.11
N SER A 291 -17.11 -24.35 -14.83
CA SER A 291 -17.09 -24.32 -16.30
C SER A 291 -16.20 -23.19 -16.82
N PRO A 292 -15.60 -23.34 -18.01
CA PRO A 292 -14.86 -22.27 -18.65
C PRO A 292 -15.71 -20.99 -18.75
N VAL A 293 -15.04 -19.84 -18.63
CA VAL A 293 -15.66 -18.51 -18.77
C VAL A 293 -15.25 -17.86 -20.09
N ALA A 294 -16.03 -16.89 -20.53
CA ALA A 294 -15.65 -16.03 -21.65
C ALA A 294 -14.35 -15.26 -21.32
N PRO A 295 -13.54 -14.91 -22.33
CA PRO A 295 -12.35 -14.07 -22.11
C PRO A 295 -12.71 -12.81 -21.32
N ASN A 296 -11.94 -12.53 -20.27
CA ASN A 296 -12.20 -11.40 -19.34
C ASN A 296 -13.65 -11.35 -18.79
N SER A 297 -14.34 -12.50 -18.67
CA SER A 297 -15.74 -12.57 -18.21
C SER A 297 -16.70 -11.67 -19.00
N LEU A 298 -16.38 -11.32 -20.24
CA LEU A 298 -17.20 -10.43 -21.06
C LEU A 298 -18.65 -10.90 -21.19
N GLY A 299 -19.58 -9.98 -21.10
CA GLY A 299 -21.01 -10.27 -21.03
C GLY A 299 -21.45 -10.84 -19.68
N GLN A 300 -20.77 -11.88 -19.19
CA GLN A 300 -21.09 -12.54 -17.92
C GLN A 300 -20.96 -11.61 -16.71
N SER A 301 -19.96 -10.75 -16.69
CA SER A 301 -19.74 -9.75 -15.62
C SER A 301 -20.79 -8.63 -15.64
N VAL A 302 -21.19 -8.14 -16.82
CA VAL A 302 -22.28 -7.15 -16.97
C VAL A 302 -23.61 -7.78 -16.58
N ALA A 303 -23.84 -9.05 -16.93
CA ALA A 303 -25.01 -9.81 -16.50
C ALA A 303 -25.07 -9.94 -14.97
N ALA A 304 -23.94 -10.27 -14.32
CA ALA A 304 -23.84 -10.29 -12.86
C ALA A 304 -24.14 -8.93 -12.24
N PHE A 305 -23.65 -7.84 -12.86
CA PHE A 305 -23.95 -6.46 -12.43
C PHE A 305 -25.43 -6.14 -12.61
N LEU A 306 -26.01 -6.42 -13.78
CA LEU A 306 -27.44 -6.16 -14.07
C LEU A 306 -28.37 -6.94 -13.12
N LEU A 307 -27.99 -8.16 -12.73
CA LEU A 307 -28.67 -8.96 -11.71
C LEU A 307 -28.39 -8.50 -10.26
N GLY A 308 -27.42 -7.59 -10.08
CA GLY A 308 -27.07 -7.05 -8.77
C GLY A 308 -26.41 -8.03 -7.82
N ILE A 309 -25.61 -8.99 -8.35
CA ILE A 309 -24.94 -10.02 -7.55
C ILE A 309 -23.43 -9.84 -7.63
N PRO A 310 -22.83 -8.99 -6.77
CA PRO A 310 -21.39 -8.87 -6.67
C PRO A 310 -20.78 -10.13 -6.04
N THR A 311 -19.49 -10.35 -6.29
CA THR A 311 -18.75 -11.47 -5.69
C THR A 311 -18.55 -11.26 -4.18
N GLY A 312 -18.26 -12.35 -3.44
CA GLY A 312 -17.91 -12.30 -2.02
C GLY A 312 -16.60 -11.56 -1.69
N SER A 313 -15.84 -11.13 -2.72
CA SER A 313 -14.68 -10.23 -2.54
C SER A 313 -15.05 -8.76 -2.46
N SER A 314 -16.33 -8.43 -2.55
CA SER A 314 -16.86 -7.06 -2.42
C SER A 314 -16.98 -6.64 -0.95
N TYR A 315 -16.79 -5.36 -0.66
CA TYR A 315 -16.84 -4.85 0.72
C TYR A 315 -17.03 -3.33 0.77
N ALA A 316 -17.37 -2.84 1.96
CA ALA A 316 -17.23 -1.43 2.33
C ALA A 316 -16.25 -1.32 3.50
N ALA A 317 -15.33 -0.36 3.44
CA ALA A 317 -14.32 -0.14 4.48
C ALA A 317 -14.69 1.02 5.40
N VAL A 318 -14.49 0.85 6.70
CA VAL A 318 -14.43 1.95 7.66
C VAL A 318 -12.99 2.09 8.12
N ARG A 319 -12.40 3.27 7.96
CA ARG A 319 -10.98 3.52 8.28
C ARG A 319 -10.82 4.78 9.10
N ASP A 320 -10.10 4.67 10.20
CA ASP A 320 -9.65 5.84 10.96
C ASP A 320 -8.50 6.55 10.23
N SER A 321 -8.45 7.87 10.37
CA SER A 321 -7.25 8.64 10.03
C SER A 321 -6.17 8.41 11.07
N TYR A 322 -4.92 8.64 10.70
CA TYR A 322 -3.80 8.62 11.64
C TYR A 322 -2.84 9.78 11.40
N ALA A 323 -2.06 10.11 12.42
CA ALA A 323 -1.04 11.15 12.36
C ALA A 323 0.22 10.68 13.08
N GLU A 324 1.31 10.56 12.33
CA GLU A 324 2.58 10.02 12.80
C GLU A 324 3.64 11.09 12.96
N GLN A 325 4.58 10.85 13.87
CA GLN A 325 5.75 11.69 14.10
C GLN A 325 6.98 10.85 14.42
N SER A 326 8.12 11.25 13.85
CA SER A 326 9.44 10.80 14.27
C SER A 326 10.41 11.97 14.34
N VAL A 327 11.50 11.82 15.09
CA VAL A 327 12.59 12.80 15.19
C VAL A 327 13.91 12.12 14.90
N SER A 328 14.86 12.87 14.33
CA SER A 328 16.20 12.37 14.05
C SER A 328 17.24 13.36 14.58
N TRP A 329 18.28 12.85 15.20
CA TRP A 329 19.45 13.60 15.64
C TRP A 329 20.70 13.05 15.02
N SER A 330 21.60 13.93 14.63
CA SER A 330 22.91 13.52 14.16
C SER A 330 23.99 14.52 14.55
N TRP A 331 25.19 14.00 14.73
CA TRP A 331 26.40 14.75 15.01
C TRP A 331 27.51 14.24 14.12
N PHE A 332 28.37 15.14 13.64
CA PHE A 332 29.50 14.72 12.82
C PHE A 332 30.74 15.56 13.08
N VAL A 333 31.88 14.95 12.80
CA VAL A 333 33.17 15.61 12.68
C VAL A 333 33.86 15.12 11.42
N GLN A 334 34.48 16.04 10.69
CA GLN A 334 35.20 15.74 9.44
C GLN A 334 36.46 16.59 9.37
N ASP A 335 37.56 16.02 8.90
CA ASP A 335 38.83 16.74 8.64
C ASP A 335 39.29 16.48 7.21
N ASP A 336 39.57 17.55 6.48
CA ASP A 336 40.27 17.53 5.22
C ASP A 336 41.73 17.87 5.50
N TRP A 337 42.57 16.82 5.62
CA TRP A 337 43.98 16.93 6.04
C TRP A 337 44.93 16.84 4.83
N LYS A 338 45.66 17.96 4.55
CA LYS A 338 46.75 18.00 3.59
C LYS A 338 48.02 17.47 4.22
N VAL A 339 48.20 16.12 4.22
CA VAL A 339 49.37 15.46 4.84
C VAL A 339 50.66 15.93 4.20
N SER A 340 50.65 16.06 2.85
CA SER A 340 51.79 16.59 2.07
C SER A 340 51.27 17.34 0.83
N SER A 341 52.17 17.87 0.02
CA SER A 341 51.81 18.44 -1.28
C SER A 341 51.18 17.46 -2.25
N ARG A 342 51.36 16.14 -2.02
CA ARG A 342 50.89 15.06 -2.88
C ARG A 342 49.78 14.20 -2.28
N LEU A 343 49.55 14.31 -0.96
CA LEU A 343 48.58 13.45 -0.26
C LEU A 343 47.60 14.30 0.53
N THR A 344 46.32 14.13 0.24
CA THR A 344 45.21 14.65 1.05
C THR A 344 44.41 13.46 1.57
N LEU A 345 44.05 13.50 2.85
CA LEU A 345 43.14 12.55 3.49
C LEU A 345 41.85 13.29 3.86
N ASN A 346 40.71 12.62 3.68
CA ASN A 346 39.40 13.07 4.13
C ASN A 346 38.93 12.06 5.17
N LEU A 347 38.82 12.47 6.43
CA LEU A 347 38.45 11.63 7.56
C LEU A 347 37.17 12.17 8.15
N GLY A 348 36.18 11.28 8.39
CA GLY A 348 34.91 11.72 8.95
C GLY A 348 34.29 10.64 9.82
N LEU A 349 33.58 11.07 10.83
CA LEU A 349 32.71 10.24 11.65
C LEU A 349 31.38 10.97 11.84
N ARG A 350 30.29 10.29 11.55
CA ARG A 350 28.93 10.77 11.85
C ARG A 350 28.24 9.74 12.73
N TRP A 351 27.50 10.19 13.71
CA TRP A 351 26.58 9.39 14.51
C TRP A 351 25.16 9.88 14.25
N GLU A 352 24.23 8.96 14.11
CA GLU A 352 22.81 9.27 13.93
C GLU A 352 21.94 8.43 14.85
N TRP A 353 20.87 9.03 15.33
CA TRP A 353 19.78 8.35 15.99
C TRP A 353 18.46 8.83 15.41
N ASP A 354 17.71 7.88 14.87
CA ASP A 354 16.32 8.10 14.50
C ASP A 354 15.45 7.65 15.67
N GLY A 355 14.68 8.58 16.23
CA GLY A 355 13.69 8.26 17.26
C GLY A 355 12.60 7.35 16.69
N PRO A 356 11.98 6.54 17.55
CA PRO A 356 10.91 5.65 17.13
C PRO A 356 9.70 6.47 16.66
N LEU A 357 8.96 5.88 15.73
CA LEU A 357 7.70 6.44 15.28
C LEU A 357 6.67 6.42 16.41
N THR A 358 5.88 7.47 16.51
CA THR A 358 4.70 7.56 17.39
C THR A 358 3.49 7.99 16.58
N GLU A 359 2.33 7.43 16.87
CA GLU A 359 1.05 7.85 16.31
C GLU A 359 0.32 8.73 17.35
N ARG A 360 -0.27 9.86 16.87
CA ARG A 360 -0.83 10.90 17.74
C ARG A 360 -1.94 10.40 18.66
N PHE A 361 -2.79 9.53 18.15
CA PHE A 361 -3.99 9.02 18.81
C PHE A 361 -3.83 7.59 19.33
N ASN A 362 -2.61 7.02 19.28
CA ASN A 362 -2.28 5.62 19.58
C ASN A 362 -3.07 4.62 18.70
N ARG A 363 -3.35 4.96 17.46
CA ARG A 363 -4.11 4.15 16.50
C ARG A 363 -3.20 3.24 15.70
N SER A 364 -2.39 2.44 16.39
CA SER A 364 -1.47 1.49 15.74
C SER A 364 -1.24 0.25 16.59
N VAL A 365 -1.06 -0.87 15.90
CA VAL A 365 -0.45 -2.08 16.47
C VAL A 365 0.96 -1.74 16.94
N ARG A 366 1.35 -2.31 18.10
CA ARG A 366 2.70 -2.17 18.68
C ARG A 366 3.57 -3.37 18.37
N ARG A 367 3.06 -4.58 18.67
CA ARG A 367 3.76 -5.85 18.44
C ARG A 367 2.79 -7.03 18.41
N PHE A 368 3.31 -8.19 18.10
CA PHE A 368 2.63 -9.46 18.24
C PHE A 368 3.26 -10.21 19.43
N ASP A 369 2.45 -10.52 20.45
CA ASP A 369 2.88 -11.27 21.62
C ASP A 369 2.60 -12.76 21.41
N ALA A 370 3.62 -13.51 21.04
CA ALA A 370 3.51 -14.93 20.77
C ALA A 370 3.30 -15.79 22.04
N SER A 371 3.44 -15.19 23.24
CA SER A 371 3.28 -15.91 24.52
C SER A 371 1.84 -15.93 25.04
N TYR A 372 1.00 -15.00 24.57
CA TYR A 372 -0.39 -14.91 25.04
C TYR A 372 -1.21 -16.12 24.58
N THR A 373 -1.91 -16.76 25.51
CA THR A 373 -2.82 -17.88 25.22
C THR A 373 -4.24 -17.36 25.01
N GLN A 374 -4.86 -17.70 23.89
CA GLN A 374 -6.23 -17.28 23.58
C GLN A 374 -7.24 -17.95 24.52
N PRO A 375 -8.31 -17.24 24.93
CA PRO A 375 -9.28 -17.78 25.91
C PRO A 375 -10.08 -18.99 25.42
N PHE A 376 -10.12 -19.23 24.12
CA PHE A 376 -10.79 -20.37 23.49
C PHE A 376 -9.86 -21.59 23.29
N GLU A 377 -8.63 -21.59 23.78
CA GLU A 377 -7.65 -22.66 23.55
C GLU A 377 -8.16 -24.03 24.02
N GLU A 378 -8.75 -24.12 25.21
CA GLU A 378 -9.26 -25.39 25.73
C GLU A 378 -10.41 -25.93 24.88
N ALA A 379 -11.34 -25.07 24.44
CA ALA A 379 -12.44 -25.45 23.59
C ALA A 379 -11.95 -25.95 22.20
N ALA A 380 -10.99 -25.22 21.60
CA ALA A 380 -10.39 -25.63 20.32
C ALA A 380 -9.61 -26.93 20.46
N ARG A 381 -8.84 -27.11 21.53
CA ARG A 381 -8.08 -28.34 21.82
C ARG A 381 -8.99 -29.55 22.02
N ALA A 382 -10.13 -29.38 22.68
CA ALA A 382 -11.11 -30.45 22.87
C ALA A 382 -11.70 -30.95 21.54
N VAL A 383 -11.99 -30.05 20.60
CA VAL A 383 -12.42 -30.43 19.24
C VAL A 383 -11.30 -31.08 18.45
N TYR A 384 -10.08 -30.49 18.51
CA TYR A 384 -8.90 -31.03 17.84
C TYR A 384 -8.55 -32.45 18.31
N ALA A 385 -8.74 -32.77 19.60
CA ALA A 385 -8.47 -34.08 20.18
C ALA A 385 -9.29 -35.22 19.55
N ASN A 386 -10.41 -34.92 18.90
CA ASN A 386 -11.24 -35.94 18.22
C ASN A 386 -10.61 -36.41 16.90
N ASN A 387 -9.75 -35.60 16.28
CA ASN A 387 -9.08 -35.93 15.02
C ASN A 387 -7.73 -35.17 14.88
N PRO A 388 -6.75 -35.51 15.75
CA PRO A 388 -5.47 -34.81 15.75
C PRO A 388 -4.64 -35.19 14.51
N THR A 389 -3.76 -34.28 14.09
CA THR A 389 -2.75 -34.58 13.08
C THR A 389 -1.56 -35.33 13.70
N PRO A 390 -0.90 -36.25 12.98
CA PRO A 390 0.27 -36.96 13.50
C PRO A 390 1.43 -36.02 13.86
N GLU A 391 1.53 -34.87 13.13
CA GLU A 391 2.62 -33.90 13.27
C GLU A 391 2.50 -33.03 14.52
N VAL A 392 1.26 -32.81 15.01
CA VAL A 392 0.99 -31.97 16.18
C VAL A 392 0.15 -32.76 17.18
N PRO A 393 0.78 -33.41 18.19
CA PRO A 393 0.04 -34.07 19.27
C PRO A 393 -0.89 -33.11 20.01
N VAL A 394 -1.99 -33.61 20.57
CA VAL A 394 -2.98 -32.79 21.29
C VAL A 394 -2.34 -31.93 22.40
N SER A 395 -1.30 -32.44 23.06
CA SER A 395 -0.55 -31.71 24.10
C SER A 395 0.23 -30.51 23.56
N GLU A 396 0.57 -30.51 22.28
CA GLU A 396 1.34 -29.45 21.61
C GLU A 396 0.43 -28.48 20.83
N PHE A 397 -0.84 -28.85 20.62
CA PHE A 397 -1.80 -27.96 19.94
C PHE A 397 -2.09 -26.74 20.84
N THR A 398 -1.72 -25.55 20.34
CA THR A 398 -1.89 -24.29 21.06
C THR A 398 -2.50 -23.22 20.17
N THR A 399 -3.15 -22.23 20.80
CA THR A 399 -3.67 -21.03 20.16
C THR A 399 -3.00 -19.79 20.76
N ARG A 400 -1.66 -19.81 20.76
CA ARG A 400 -0.86 -18.70 21.29
C ARG A 400 -0.74 -17.57 20.28
N GLY A 401 -0.59 -16.35 20.80
CA GLY A 401 -0.33 -15.16 20.02
C GLY A 401 -1.52 -14.21 19.93
N GLY A 402 -1.20 -12.92 19.90
CA GLY A 402 -2.17 -11.85 19.74
C GLY A 402 -1.49 -10.48 19.58
N LEU A 403 -2.23 -9.50 19.09
CA LEU A 403 -1.72 -8.14 18.90
C LEU A 403 -1.73 -7.34 20.21
N THR A 404 -0.73 -6.48 20.38
CA THR A 404 -0.74 -5.39 21.37
C THR A 404 -0.78 -4.03 20.64
N PHE A 405 -1.14 -2.99 21.37
CA PHE A 405 -1.39 -1.67 20.80
C PHE A 405 -0.56 -0.59 21.50
N ALA A 406 -0.12 0.40 20.73
CA ALA A 406 0.68 1.51 21.25
C ALA A 406 -0.08 2.29 22.33
N GLY A 407 0.57 2.50 23.48
CA GLY A 407 0.01 3.27 24.59
C GLY A 407 -1.16 2.61 25.34
N VAL A 408 -1.40 1.32 25.14
CA VAL A 408 -2.51 0.57 25.77
C VAL A 408 -1.95 -0.54 26.66
N ASN A 409 -2.55 -0.77 27.83
CA ASN A 409 -2.19 -1.84 28.78
C ASN A 409 -0.69 -1.87 29.16
N GLY A 410 -0.07 -0.68 29.33
CA GLY A 410 1.34 -0.55 29.70
C GLY A 410 2.33 -0.60 28.54
N GLU A 411 1.89 -0.84 27.32
CA GLU A 411 2.74 -0.76 26.14
C GLU A 411 3.20 0.70 25.88
N PRO A 412 4.45 0.91 25.44
CA PRO A 412 4.91 2.23 25.04
C PRO A 412 4.09 2.83 23.88
N ARG A 413 4.05 4.16 23.79
CA ARG A 413 3.49 4.86 22.63
C ARG A 413 4.33 4.71 21.37
N SER A 414 5.64 4.48 21.53
CA SER A 414 6.55 4.23 20.41
C SER A 414 6.23 2.89 19.76
N LEU A 415 6.17 2.88 18.42
CA LEU A 415 5.81 1.67 17.67
C LEU A 415 6.94 0.61 17.72
N TYR A 416 8.17 1.04 17.92
CA TYR A 416 9.36 0.18 18.04
C TYR A 416 10.46 0.89 18.83
N GLU A 417 11.51 0.16 19.16
CA GLU A 417 12.75 0.67 19.75
C GLU A 417 13.78 0.90 18.63
N THR A 418 14.58 1.96 18.72
CA THR A 418 15.59 2.24 17.69
C THR A 418 17.01 2.03 18.21
N PRO A 419 17.90 1.45 17.39
CA PRO A 419 19.30 1.28 17.75
C PRO A 419 20.00 2.64 17.87
N ARG A 420 20.97 2.75 18.79
CA ARG A 420 21.75 3.96 19.06
C ARG A 420 23.20 3.87 18.60
N ASN A 421 23.61 2.74 18.04
CA ASN A 421 24.98 2.45 17.61
C ASN A 421 25.25 2.75 16.13
N ASN A 422 24.56 3.71 15.57
CA ASN A 422 24.63 4.02 14.14
C ASN A 422 25.80 4.98 13.84
N PHE A 423 27.03 4.45 13.87
CA PHE A 423 28.24 5.19 13.52
C PHE A 423 28.58 5.02 12.03
N MET A 424 28.87 6.14 11.37
CA MET A 424 29.15 6.24 9.94
C MET A 424 30.57 6.76 9.71
N PRO A 425 31.60 5.93 9.82
CA PRO A 425 32.94 6.32 9.43
C PRO A 425 33.01 6.57 7.92
N ARG A 426 33.81 7.58 7.56
CA ARG A 426 34.13 7.94 6.18
C ARG A 426 35.62 8.15 6.08
N PHE A 427 36.21 7.53 5.07
CA PHE A 427 37.61 7.65 4.73
C PHE A 427 37.73 7.97 3.25
N GLY A 428 38.57 8.94 2.93
CA GLY A 428 38.92 9.26 1.55
C GLY A 428 40.37 9.67 1.44
N PHE A 429 40.96 9.46 0.28
CA PHE A 429 42.30 9.97 -0.03
C PHE A 429 42.40 10.39 -1.49
N ALA A 430 43.27 11.36 -1.72
CA ALA A 430 43.79 11.74 -3.04
C ALA A 430 45.30 11.78 -2.99
N TYR A 431 45.93 10.95 -3.84
CA TYR A 431 47.38 10.84 -3.91
C TYR A 431 47.88 11.13 -5.32
N GLN A 432 48.70 12.16 -5.44
CA GLN A 432 49.39 12.49 -6.68
C GLN A 432 50.65 11.63 -6.82
N ILE A 433 50.57 10.60 -7.64
CA ILE A 433 51.68 9.65 -7.90
C ILE A 433 52.82 10.38 -8.62
N ASP A 434 52.47 11.09 -9.67
CA ASP A 434 53.37 11.98 -10.45
C ASP A 434 52.55 13.21 -10.94
N PRO A 435 53.21 14.24 -11.57
CA PRO A 435 52.49 15.44 -12.00
C PRO A 435 51.31 15.23 -12.96
N LYS A 436 51.21 14.04 -13.59
CA LYS A 436 50.18 13.72 -14.55
C LYS A 436 49.22 12.64 -14.05
N THR A 437 49.49 12.00 -12.90
CA THR A 437 48.74 10.82 -12.43
C THR A 437 48.26 11.06 -11.00
N VAL A 438 46.97 10.90 -10.78
CA VAL A 438 46.34 10.96 -9.46
C VAL A 438 45.55 9.66 -9.20
N MET A 439 45.77 9.10 -8.03
CA MET A 439 44.95 8.01 -7.48
C MET A 439 44.02 8.58 -6.42
N ARG A 440 42.74 8.17 -6.44
CA ARG A 440 41.73 8.57 -5.45
C ARG A 440 41.01 7.33 -4.95
N GLY A 441 40.71 7.30 -3.68
CA GLY A 441 39.94 6.21 -3.12
C GLY A 441 39.11 6.69 -1.93
N GLY A 442 38.12 5.89 -1.59
CA GLY A 442 37.26 6.18 -0.44
C GLY A 442 36.42 5.00 0.00
N TYR A 443 36.03 5.04 1.26
CA TYR A 443 35.13 4.12 1.89
C TYR A 443 34.18 4.89 2.83
N GLY A 444 32.93 4.45 2.90
CA GLY A 444 31.98 5.04 3.86
C GLY A 444 30.82 4.10 4.16
N ILE A 445 30.27 4.28 5.36
CA ILE A 445 29.04 3.66 5.83
C ILE A 445 27.93 4.72 5.86
N PHE A 446 26.74 4.34 5.38
CA PHE A 446 25.57 5.22 5.27
C PHE A 446 24.34 4.47 5.75
N PHE A 447 23.70 4.97 6.81
CA PHE A 447 22.45 4.40 7.30
C PHE A 447 21.24 5.00 6.58
N GLY A 448 20.24 4.15 6.29
CA GLY A 448 18.91 4.56 5.88
C GLY A 448 18.07 5.03 7.08
N PHE A 449 16.95 5.68 6.80
CA PHE A 449 16.03 6.15 7.83
C PHE A 449 15.07 5.04 8.28
N LEU A 450 14.70 5.08 9.58
CA LEU A 450 13.51 4.44 10.13
C LEU A 450 12.48 5.55 10.47
N GLY A 451 11.19 5.19 10.57
CA GLY A 451 10.18 6.12 11.05
C GLY A 451 9.73 7.21 10.06
N GLN A 452 9.98 7.01 8.78
CA GLN A 452 9.52 7.89 7.69
C GLN A 452 8.88 7.10 6.56
N ARG A 453 8.54 5.83 6.82
CA ARG A 453 8.06 4.93 5.78
C ARG A 453 6.56 4.76 5.91
N ARG A 454 5.88 4.82 4.77
CA ARG A 454 4.48 4.40 4.68
C ARG A 454 4.34 2.95 5.13
N GLY A 455 3.41 2.68 6.03
CA GLY A 455 3.09 1.35 6.50
C GLY A 455 3.74 0.97 7.83
N ASP A 456 4.53 1.86 8.45
CA ASP A 456 5.02 1.64 9.81
C ASP A 456 3.87 1.76 10.83
N VAL A 457 2.90 2.65 10.58
CA VAL A 457 1.63 2.69 11.33
C VAL A 457 0.71 1.59 10.81
N ILE A 458 0.43 0.61 11.64
CA ILE A 458 -0.39 -0.55 11.30
C ILE A 458 -1.75 -0.43 11.97
N GLN A 459 -2.77 -0.20 11.17
CA GLN A 459 -4.12 0.12 11.63
C GLN A 459 -5.05 -1.09 11.80
N THR A 460 -4.52 -2.29 12.01
CA THR A 460 -5.33 -3.44 12.40
C THR A 460 -6.10 -3.12 13.67
N GLY A 461 -7.42 -3.27 13.64
CA GLY A 461 -8.34 -2.81 14.70
C GLY A 461 -8.89 -1.40 14.47
N PHE A 462 -8.15 -0.50 13.83
CA PHE A 462 -8.55 0.89 13.51
C PHE A 462 -9.07 1.06 12.07
N SER A 463 -9.09 -0.02 11.32
CA SER A 463 -9.79 -0.13 10.04
C SER A 463 -10.54 -1.45 10.00
N ARG A 464 -11.72 -1.47 9.37
CA ARG A 464 -12.50 -2.69 9.26
C ARG A 464 -13.26 -2.72 7.94
N ASN A 465 -13.21 -3.87 7.28
CA ASN A 465 -14.01 -4.12 6.10
C ASN A 465 -15.30 -4.84 6.50
N THR A 466 -16.43 -4.36 5.98
CA THR A 466 -17.69 -5.08 6.02
C THR A 466 -17.80 -5.88 4.74
N PRO A 467 -17.66 -7.22 4.77
CA PRO A 467 -17.75 -8.03 3.57
C PRO A 467 -19.18 -8.07 3.04
N PHE A 468 -19.32 -8.07 1.73
CA PHE A 468 -20.56 -8.45 1.08
C PHE A 468 -20.68 -9.98 1.09
N ILE A 469 -21.77 -10.51 1.64
CA ILE A 469 -22.00 -11.96 1.75
C ILE A 469 -23.17 -12.32 0.84
N PRO A 470 -22.91 -12.74 -0.41
CA PRO A 470 -23.99 -13.04 -1.36
C PRO A 470 -24.79 -14.29 -1.00
N THR A 471 -24.14 -15.28 -0.41
CA THR A 471 -24.72 -16.59 -0.09
C THR A 471 -23.98 -17.24 1.08
N LEU A 472 -24.67 -18.06 1.87
CA LEU A 472 -24.09 -18.86 2.95
C LEU A 472 -23.89 -20.32 2.55
N ASP A 473 -24.68 -20.83 1.62
CA ASP A 473 -24.68 -22.22 1.17
C ASP A 473 -24.09 -22.41 -0.23
N GLY A 474 -23.72 -21.30 -0.92
CA GLY A 474 -23.14 -21.30 -2.26
C GLY A 474 -24.16 -21.21 -3.39
N TYR A 475 -25.46 -21.34 -3.12
CA TYR A 475 -26.51 -21.37 -4.15
C TYR A 475 -27.77 -20.55 -3.81
N THR A 476 -28.07 -20.29 -2.56
CA THR A 476 -29.19 -19.41 -2.15
C THR A 476 -28.67 -18.01 -1.92
N PHE A 477 -29.07 -17.06 -2.76
CA PHE A 477 -28.66 -15.67 -2.62
C PHE A 477 -29.49 -14.97 -1.55
N ILE A 478 -28.82 -14.43 -0.53
CA ILE A 478 -29.42 -13.74 0.62
C ILE A 478 -29.31 -12.22 0.53
N ARG A 479 -28.40 -11.71 -0.32
CA ARG A 479 -28.15 -10.28 -0.50
C ARG A 479 -27.90 -9.96 -1.96
N THR A 480 -28.28 -8.74 -2.32
CA THR A 480 -28.01 -8.16 -3.64
C THR A 480 -27.49 -6.72 -3.47
N LEU A 481 -27.14 -6.09 -4.58
CA LEU A 481 -26.70 -4.68 -4.61
C LEU A 481 -27.75 -3.71 -4.07
N SER A 482 -29.04 -4.06 -4.08
CA SER A 482 -30.12 -3.21 -3.55
C SER A 482 -30.06 -2.99 -2.04
N ASP A 483 -29.53 -3.96 -1.29
CA ASP A 483 -29.25 -3.83 0.14
C ASP A 483 -28.01 -4.65 0.49
N PRO A 484 -26.80 -4.07 0.25
CA PRO A 484 -25.57 -4.84 0.36
C PRO A 484 -25.14 -5.10 1.80
N PHE A 485 -25.57 -4.27 2.77
CA PHE A 485 -25.15 -4.35 4.16
C PHE A 485 -26.32 -4.12 5.11
N PRO A 486 -27.33 -5.03 5.15
CA PRO A 486 -28.57 -4.85 5.91
C PRO A 486 -28.33 -4.75 7.43
N GLU A 487 -27.25 -5.37 7.95
CA GLU A 487 -26.88 -5.27 9.37
C GLU A 487 -26.05 -4.01 9.67
N GLY A 488 -25.82 -3.14 8.68
CA GLY A 488 -24.97 -1.96 8.78
C GLY A 488 -23.49 -2.27 8.54
N LEU A 489 -22.66 -1.22 8.68
CA LEU A 489 -21.20 -1.34 8.53
C LEU A 489 -20.54 -1.77 9.84
N LEU A 490 -19.56 -2.65 9.74
CA LEU A 490 -18.72 -3.06 10.85
C LEU A 490 -17.79 -1.91 11.23
N MET A 491 -17.96 -1.39 12.45
CA MET A 491 -17.11 -0.32 12.94
C MET A 491 -15.79 -0.85 13.49
N PRO A 492 -14.68 -0.13 13.29
CA PRO A 492 -13.40 -0.45 13.93
C PRO A 492 -13.56 -0.43 15.45
N VAL A 493 -13.04 -1.45 16.12
CA VAL A 493 -13.07 -1.56 17.59
C VAL A 493 -11.84 -0.94 18.25
N GLY A 494 -10.87 -0.51 17.43
CA GLY A 494 -9.60 0.01 17.92
C GLY A 494 -8.78 -1.06 18.62
N ALA A 495 -8.32 -0.70 19.82
CA ALA A 495 -7.56 -1.60 20.69
C ALA A 495 -8.45 -2.36 21.71
N ALA A 496 -9.79 -2.24 21.63
CA ALA A 496 -10.68 -2.77 22.66
C ALA A 496 -10.64 -4.30 22.79
N ASP A 497 -10.49 -5.01 21.67
CA ASP A 497 -10.40 -6.47 21.65
C ASP A 497 -9.00 -6.99 22.09
N GLY A 498 -8.02 -6.10 22.28
CA GLY A 498 -6.67 -6.45 22.71
C GLY A 498 -6.07 -7.58 21.90
N TYR A 499 -5.61 -8.63 22.57
CA TYR A 499 -5.00 -9.81 21.96
C TYR A 499 -5.95 -10.62 21.05
N GLN A 500 -7.27 -10.42 21.16
CA GLN A 500 -8.26 -11.10 20.32
C GLN A 500 -8.54 -10.36 19.00
N THR A 501 -7.92 -9.19 18.82
CA THR A 501 -8.12 -8.40 17.62
C THR A 501 -7.75 -9.19 16.37
N TYR A 502 -8.70 -9.29 15.44
CA TYR A 502 -8.54 -9.96 14.13
C TYR A 502 -8.17 -11.45 14.19
N VAL A 503 -8.47 -12.15 15.29
CA VAL A 503 -8.40 -13.62 15.32
C VAL A 503 -9.27 -14.17 14.19
N GLY A 504 -8.78 -15.21 13.49
CA GLY A 504 -9.41 -15.74 12.28
C GLY A 504 -9.12 -14.95 11.00
N ASN A 505 -8.23 -13.96 11.05
CA ASN A 505 -7.82 -13.12 9.92
C ASN A 505 -6.30 -13.02 9.80
N SER A 506 -5.83 -12.36 8.76
CA SER A 506 -4.42 -11.98 8.63
C SER A 506 -4.12 -10.75 9.49
N VAL A 507 -3.02 -10.81 10.23
CA VAL A 507 -2.53 -9.69 11.03
C VAL A 507 -1.13 -9.30 10.59
N SER A 508 -0.78 -8.03 10.86
CA SER A 508 0.56 -7.49 10.59
C SER A 508 1.06 -6.71 11.80
N PHE A 509 2.37 -6.72 11.98
CA PHE A 509 3.04 -5.89 12.99
C PHE A 509 4.41 -5.45 12.47
N PHE A 510 4.93 -4.34 13.00
CA PHE A 510 6.29 -3.90 12.73
C PHE A 510 7.24 -4.58 13.71
N ASN A 511 8.50 -4.79 13.30
CA ASN A 511 9.50 -5.38 14.19
C ASN A 511 9.73 -4.48 15.41
N GLU A 512 9.63 -5.04 16.61
CA GLU A 512 9.80 -4.28 17.86
C GLU A 512 11.20 -3.68 18.01
N LYS A 513 12.23 -4.37 17.51
CA LYS A 513 13.64 -3.95 17.55
C LYS A 513 14.25 -3.98 16.16
N PRO A 514 13.83 -3.08 15.28
CA PRO A 514 14.29 -3.08 13.90
C PRO A 514 15.78 -2.72 13.84
N LEU A 515 16.50 -3.35 12.94
CA LEU A 515 17.85 -2.94 12.56
C LEU A 515 17.76 -1.85 11.50
N ARG A 516 18.59 -0.82 11.58
CA ARG A 516 18.66 0.17 10.52
C ARG A 516 19.33 -0.42 9.28
N PRO A 517 18.72 -0.29 8.10
CA PRO A 517 19.40 -0.61 6.87
C PRO A 517 20.61 0.31 6.68
N TYR A 518 21.73 -0.24 6.25
CA TYR A 518 22.90 0.56 5.92
C TYR A 518 23.58 0.07 4.65
N MET A 519 24.29 0.98 4.02
CA MET A 519 25.07 0.73 2.82
C MET A 519 26.55 1.03 3.11
N GLN A 520 27.41 0.11 2.77
CA GLN A 520 28.85 0.32 2.63
C GLN A 520 29.14 0.66 1.17
N ARG A 521 29.95 1.66 0.95
CA ARG A 521 30.38 2.07 -0.38
C ARG A 521 31.89 2.26 -0.39
N TRP A 522 32.54 1.76 -1.42
CA TRP A 522 33.98 1.95 -1.66
C TRP A 522 34.21 2.30 -3.11
N GLN A 523 35.30 3.02 -3.34
CA GLN A 523 35.73 3.41 -4.67
C GLN A 523 37.26 3.52 -4.72
N LEU A 524 37.83 3.20 -5.91
CA LEU A 524 39.22 3.41 -6.25
C LEU A 524 39.30 3.87 -7.70
N GLY A 525 39.97 4.98 -7.93
CA GLY A 525 40.09 5.58 -9.23
C GLY A 525 41.52 6.03 -9.55
N PHE A 526 41.90 5.92 -10.82
CA PHE A 526 43.12 6.44 -11.37
C PHE A 526 42.78 7.41 -12.49
N GLN A 527 43.40 8.57 -12.45
CA GLN A 527 43.27 9.61 -13.47
C GLN A 527 44.66 9.98 -13.98
N ARG A 528 44.84 9.98 -15.31
CA ARG A 528 46.10 10.32 -15.94
C ARG A 528 45.90 11.27 -17.12
N THR A 529 46.69 12.35 -17.14
CA THR A 529 46.80 13.24 -18.30
C THR A 529 47.67 12.61 -19.35
N ILE A 530 47.14 12.45 -20.57
CA ILE A 530 47.84 11.82 -21.72
C ILE A 530 48.00 12.91 -22.80
N GLY A 531 49.25 13.37 -23.02
CA GLY A 531 49.52 14.40 -24.02
C GLY A 531 48.82 15.73 -23.75
N ALA A 532 48.71 16.60 -24.75
CA ALA A 532 48.06 17.90 -24.64
C ALA A 532 46.53 17.75 -24.82
N GLY A 533 45.77 17.86 -23.70
CA GLY A 533 44.33 17.96 -23.76
C GLY A 533 43.52 16.66 -23.54
N TYR A 534 44.15 15.50 -23.33
CA TYR A 534 43.45 14.24 -23.04
C TYR A 534 43.64 13.83 -21.57
N VAL A 535 42.57 13.32 -20.96
CA VAL A 535 42.59 12.71 -19.64
C VAL A 535 41.95 11.34 -19.72
N ALA A 536 42.70 10.30 -19.30
CA ALA A 536 42.17 8.95 -19.12
C ALA A 536 41.78 8.75 -17.64
N GLU A 537 40.67 8.13 -17.40
CA GLU A 537 40.18 7.82 -16.07
C GLU A 537 39.67 6.37 -16.01
N LEU A 538 40.04 5.68 -14.93
CA LEU A 538 39.59 4.33 -14.63
C LEU A 538 39.08 4.33 -13.19
N ASN A 539 37.81 3.97 -13.00
CA ASN A 539 37.16 3.95 -11.68
C ASN A 539 36.56 2.57 -11.41
N TYR A 540 36.83 2.05 -10.23
CA TYR A 540 36.13 0.91 -9.65
C TYR A 540 35.25 1.40 -8.50
N VAL A 541 33.97 1.01 -8.51
CA VAL A 541 32.99 1.36 -7.48
C VAL A 541 32.26 0.10 -7.06
N GLY A 542 32.15 -0.11 -5.75
CA GLY A 542 31.35 -1.18 -5.20
C GLY A 542 30.48 -0.68 -4.03
N ASN A 543 29.39 -1.37 -3.82
CA ASN A 543 28.55 -1.13 -2.64
C ASN A 543 27.91 -2.42 -2.13
N ARG A 544 27.58 -2.44 -0.85
CA ARG A 544 26.85 -3.51 -0.18
C ARG A 544 25.79 -2.91 0.72
N GLY A 545 24.52 -3.24 0.46
CA GLY A 545 23.39 -2.99 1.34
C GLY A 545 23.24 -4.14 2.33
N THR A 546 22.97 -3.82 3.58
CA THR A 546 22.79 -4.76 4.69
C THR A 546 21.59 -4.32 5.53
N HIS A 547 20.92 -5.26 6.18
CA HIS A 547 19.71 -5.03 6.96
C HIS A 547 18.57 -4.43 6.11
N ILE A 548 18.48 -4.83 4.85
CA ILE A 548 17.38 -4.44 3.98
C ILE A 548 16.10 -5.09 4.49
N GLU A 549 15.04 -4.31 4.59
CA GLU A 549 13.75 -4.79 5.04
C GLU A 549 13.15 -5.78 4.04
N ILE A 550 12.67 -6.90 4.57
CA ILE A 550 11.90 -7.92 3.85
C ILE A 550 10.63 -8.24 4.65
N SER A 551 9.54 -8.57 3.98
CA SER A 551 8.33 -9.05 4.63
C SER A 551 8.38 -10.56 4.78
N GLN A 552 7.97 -11.06 5.96
CA GLN A 552 7.86 -12.49 6.25
C GLN A 552 6.52 -12.83 6.89
N ASN A 553 5.92 -13.93 6.42
CA ASN A 553 4.80 -14.55 7.12
C ASN A 553 5.33 -15.55 8.15
N PHE A 554 5.20 -15.21 9.44
CA PHE A 554 5.58 -16.08 10.57
C PHE A 554 4.61 -17.22 10.81
N ASN A 555 3.44 -17.19 10.15
CA ASN A 555 2.43 -18.24 10.19
C ASN A 555 2.42 -19.11 8.92
N ALA A 556 3.54 -19.18 8.22
CA ALA A 556 3.70 -20.12 7.12
C ALA A 556 3.79 -21.56 7.67
N THR A 557 3.34 -22.53 6.88
CA THR A 557 3.52 -23.95 7.20
C THR A 557 5.02 -24.25 7.33
N PRO A 558 5.48 -24.85 8.44
CA PRO A 558 6.90 -25.17 8.65
C PRO A 558 7.50 -25.99 7.53
N LEU A 559 8.76 -25.69 7.15
CA LEU A 559 9.43 -26.33 6.02
C LEU A 559 9.55 -27.85 6.17
N GLU A 560 9.66 -28.35 7.40
CA GLU A 560 9.74 -29.78 7.74
C GLU A 560 8.49 -30.56 7.29
N TYR A 561 7.34 -29.87 7.16
CA TYR A 561 6.09 -30.47 6.69
C TYR A 561 5.88 -30.34 5.18
N LEU A 562 6.74 -29.62 4.49
CA LEU A 562 6.66 -29.43 3.04
C LEU A 562 7.40 -30.55 2.29
N SER A 563 7.15 -30.66 0.99
CA SER A 563 7.89 -31.58 0.13
C SER A 563 9.33 -31.11 -0.11
N HIS A 564 10.27 -32.04 -0.07
CA HIS A 564 11.65 -31.81 -0.49
C HIS A 564 11.93 -32.23 -1.96
N SER A 565 10.87 -32.64 -2.69
CA SER A 565 10.99 -33.02 -4.10
C SER A 565 11.31 -31.80 -4.98
N LEU A 566 12.19 -31.98 -5.96
CA LEU A 566 12.46 -30.98 -7.01
C LEU A 566 11.34 -30.92 -8.05
N LEU A 567 10.40 -31.88 -8.04
CA LEU A 567 9.24 -31.94 -8.91
C LEU A 567 7.98 -31.70 -8.08
N ARG A 568 6.86 -31.39 -8.78
CA ARG A 568 5.55 -31.25 -8.13
C ARG A 568 5.17 -32.56 -7.45
N ASP A 569 4.98 -32.51 -6.15
CA ASP A 569 4.62 -33.64 -5.29
C ASP A 569 3.13 -33.61 -4.99
N ASN A 570 2.35 -34.28 -5.84
CA ASN A 570 0.89 -34.31 -5.70
C ASN A 570 0.44 -35.09 -4.45
N GLU A 571 1.19 -36.10 -4.01
CA GLU A 571 0.87 -36.86 -2.80
C GLU A 571 0.95 -35.94 -1.58
N ARG A 572 2.06 -35.22 -1.43
CA ARG A 572 2.23 -34.27 -0.31
C ARG A 572 1.25 -33.12 -0.38
N ILE A 573 0.95 -32.60 -1.58
CA ILE A 573 -0.07 -31.56 -1.77
C ILE A 573 -1.44 -32.08 -1.30
N ASN A 574 -1.87 -33.26 -1.75
CA ASN A 574 -3.16 -33.84 -1.36
C ASN A 574 -3.24 -34.09 0.15
N TYR A 575 -2.13 -34.53 0.76
CA TYR A 575 -2.04 -34.73 2.20
C TYR A 575 -2.23 -33.42 2.97
N LEU A 576 -1.52 -32.37 2.60
CA LEU A 576 -1.57 -31.07 3.26
C LEU A 576 -2.90 -30.33 3.02
N THR A 577 -3.51 -30.51 1.87
CA THR A 577 -4.81 -29.90 1.53
C THR A 577 -6.02 -30.71 1.95
N GLN A 578 -5.82 -31.89 2.58
CA GLN A 578 -6.90 -32.70 3.11
C GLN A 578 -7.74 -31.90 4.11
N ASN A 579 -9.04 -31.91 3.93
CA ASN A 579 -9.98 -31.28 4.85
C ASN A 579 -10.15 -32.13 6.12
N LEU A 580 -9.95 -31.48 7.26
CA LEU A 580 -10.14 -32.03 8.62
C LEU A 580 -11.21 -31.20 9.35
N PRO A 581 -11.86 -31.76 10.40
CA PRO A 581 -12.79 -31.02 11.23
C PRO A 581 -12.13 -29.73 11.74
N ASN A 582 -12.85 -28.60 11.63
CA ASN A 582 -12.35 -27.30 12.04
C ASN A 582 -12.47 -27.12 13.58
N PRO A 583 -11.34 -27.07 14.34
CA PRO A 583 -11.38 -26.91 15.78
C PRO A 583 -11.82 -25.50 16.22
N PHE A 584 -11.91 -24.55 15.28
CA PHE A 584 -12.28 -23.17 15.53
C PHE A 584 -13.74 -22.84 15.19
N LEU A 585 -14.51 -23.83 14.75
CA LEU A 585 -15.92 -23.63 14.36
C LEU A 585 -16.74 -23.06 15.54
N GLY A 586 -17.35 -21.90 15.32
CA GLY A 586 -18.15 -21.20 16.34
C GLY A 586 -17.33 -20.46 17.42
N LEU A 587 -15.98 -20.52 17.36
CA LEU A 587 -15.10 -19.84 18.32
C LEU A 587 -14.54 -18.50 17.78
N MET A 588 -14.67 -18.27 16.48
CA MET A 588 -14.12 -17.07 15.84
C MET A 588 -15.06 -15.88 15.92
N PRO A 589 -14.51 -14.66 16.06
CA PRO A 589 -15.32 -13.44 16.03
C PRO A 589 -15.95 -13.22 14.66
N PRO A 590 -17.02 -12.42 14.57
CA PRO A 590 -17.59 -12.00 13.29
C PRO A 590 -16.58 -11.35 12.38
N GLY A 591 -16.59 -11.73 11.09
CA GLY A 591 -15.64 -11.22 10.09
C GLY A 591 -14.35 -12.05 9.95
N ALA A 592 -14.24 -13.21 10.60
CA ALA A 592 -13.19 -14.18 10.31
C ALA A 592 -13.33 -14.70 8.87
N VAL A 593 -12.20 -15.02 8.22
CA VAL A 593 -12.19 -15.55 6.85
C VAL A 593 -12.87 -16.93 6.79
N SER A 594 -13.42 -17.26 5.64
CA SER A 594 -14.23 -18.50 5.42
C SER A 594 -13.52 -19.79 5.85
N ALA A 595 -12.21 -19.83 5.81
CA ALA A 595 -11.41 -20.97 6.27
C ALA A 595 -11.61 -21.31 7.77
N PHE A 596 -12.06 -20.36 8.59
CA PHE A 596 -12.31 -20.55 10.02
C PHE A 596 -13.78 -20.69 10.37
N THR A 597 -14.68 -20.34 9.47
CA THR A 597 -16.14 -20.39 9.69
C THR A 597 -16.80 -21.63 9.11
N GLY A 598 -16.09 -22.38 8.25
CA GLY A 598 -16.56 -23.64 7.69
C GLY A 598 -16.40 -24.82 8.66
N ALA A 599 -17.17 -25.90 8.46
CA ALA A 599 -17.09 -27.12 9.27
C ALA A 599 -15.73 -27.85 9.17
N ASN A 600 -15.03 -27.65 8.07
CA ASN A 600 -13.72 -28.24 7.81
C ASN A 600 -12.69 -27.19 7.45
N MET A 601 -11.41 -27.51 7.70
CA MET A 601 -10.27 -26.71 7.28
C MET A 601 -9.14 -27.61 6.76
N ALA A 602 -8.25 -27.05 5.94
CA ALA A 602 -7.11 -27.79 5.40
C ALA A 602 -6.12 -28.17 6.52
N ARG A 603 -5.61 -29.42 6.46
CA ARG A 603 -4.61 -29.94 7.40
C ARG A 603 -3.44 -28.97 7.61
N GLU A 604 -2.90 -28.39 6.54
CA GLU A 604 -1.74 -27.50 6.59
C GLU A 604 -1.95 -26.28 7.52
N ARG A 605 -3.19 -25.85 7.72
CA ARG A 605 -3.50 -24.73 8.64
C ARG A 605 -3.35 -25.14 10.10
N LEU A 606 -3.63 -26.40 10.43
CA LEU A 606 -3.46 -26.94 11.79
C LEU A 606 -1.98 -27.16 12.16
N LEU A 607 -1.09 -27.22 11.15
CA LEU A 607 0.36 -27.37 11.32
C LEU A 607 1.10 -26.05 11.49
N ARG A 608 0.41 -24.92 11.35
CA ARG A 608 1.01 -23.59 11.44
C ARG A 608 1.30 -23.20 12.89
N PRO A 609 2.31 -22.36 13.15
CA PRO A 609 2.65 -21.88 14.51
C PRO A 609 1.50 -21.20 15.24
N PHE A 610 0.64 -20.48 14.49
CA PHE A 610 -0.52 -19.74 14.99
C PHE A 610 -1.78 -20.18 14.24
N PRO A 611 -2.30 -21.41 14.49
CA PRO A 611 -3.33 -22.03 13.64
C PRO A 611 -4.67 -21.27 13.62
N HIS A 612 -4.91 -20.35 14.54
CA HIS A 612 -6.09 -19.50 14.66
C HIS A 612 -5.96 -18.14 13.94
N PHE A 613 -4.86 -17.91 13.23
CA PHE A 613 -4.67 -16.77 12.31
C PHE A 613 -4.52 -17.24 10.87
N ASP A 614 -5.00 -16.44 9.91
CA ASP A 614 -4.79 -16.71 8.48
C ASP A 614 -3.35 -16.48 8.07
N ALA A 615 -2.78 -15.32 8.45
CA ALA A 615 -1.37 -15.01 8.34
C ALA A 615 -0.91 -14.11 9.49
N VAL A 616 0.37 -14.18 9.83
CA VAL A 616 1.04 -13.30 10.81
C VAL A 616 2.25 -12.70 10.13
N ASN A 617 2.13 -11.48 9.62
CA ASN A 617 3.14 -10.83 8.79
C ASN A 617 3.94 -9.81 9.59
N ALA A 618 5.24 -9.79 9.40
CA ALA A 618 6.08 -8.73 9.96
C ALA A 618 7.25 -8.39 9.06
N SER A 619 7.80 -7.19 9.27
CA SER A 619 9.06 -6.77 8.68
C SER A 619 10.24 -7.42 9.38
N ARG A 620 11.18 -7.97 8.60
CA ARG A 620 12.52 -8.40 9.04
C ARG A 620 13.57 -7.55 8.36
N PHE A 621 14.75 -7.46 8.97
CA PHE A 621 15.86 -6.65 8.48
C PHE A 621 17.08 -7.52 8.18
N ASP A 622 16.88 -8.61 7.45
CA ASP A 622 17.90 -9.61 7.11
C ASP A 622 18.33 -9.54 5.64
N GLY A 623 17.65 -8.73 4.83
CA GLY A 623 17.96 -8.59 3.41
C GLY A 623 19.33 -7.98 3.18
N TYR A 624 19.95 -8.34 2.08
CA TYR A 624 21.22 -7.77 1.64
C TYR A 624 21.28 -7.68 0.10
N SER A 625 22.09 -6.75 -0.38
CA SER A 625 22.40 -6.61 -1.79
C SER A 625 23.83 -6.14 -1.96
N TRP A 626 24.46 -6.45 -3.10
CA TRP A 626 25.77 -5.91 -3.45
C TRP A 626 25.80 -5.57 -4.95
N TYR A 627 26.69 -4.65 -5.28
CA TYR A 627 26.99 -4.22 -6.63
C TYR A 627 28.48 -3.86 -6.71
N HIS A 628 29.17 -4.26 -7.79
CA HIS A 628 30.53 -3.86 -8.12
C HIS A 628 30.79 -3.92 -9.62
#